data_6421277f837b7769c722f24ea5357988
#
_entry.id   6421277f837b7769c722f24ea5357988
#
_cell.length_a   1.000
_cell.length_b   1.000
_cell.length_c   1.000
_cell.angle_alpha   90.00
_cell.angle_beta   90.00
_cell.angle_gamma   90.00
#
_symmetry.space_group_name_H-M   'P 1'
#
loop_
_entity.id
_entity.type
_entity.pdbx_description
1 polymer ?
#
loop_
_entity_poly.entity_id
_entity_poly.type
_entity_poly.pdbx_seq_one_letter_code
_entity_poly.pdbx_strand_id
1 'polypeptide(L)'
;QEYEEVLRGVKGVKYRQRDKFNKDIGSYKEGKFDTIAVQGEDIKLTIDIALQEYGEELMKNKRGGIVAIEPKTGEILTLVTAPSYDPSILVGRERSRNYTQLYNDSIAKPLFDRALLGEFPPGSPFKILTGLVALQEGVIDEQTTFYCNHGFSYGRGRFMRCHGSGPHQLYNGISQSCNTYFGNAFMLTIN
;
A
#
# COMPACT_ATOMS: atom_id res chain seq x y z
N GLN A 1 -6.88 8.09 10.56
CA GLN A 1 -7.88 9.12 10.22
C GLN A 1 -9.16 8.51 9.64
N GLU A 2 -9.06 7.49 8.78
CA GLU A 2 -10.20 6.88 8.07
C GLU A 2 -11.28 6.36 9.04
N TYR A 3 -10.88 5.70 10.10
CA TYR A 3 -11.78 5.09 11.08
C TYR A 3 -11.91 5.90 12.38
N GLU A 4 -11.39 7.12 12.42
CA GLU A 4 -11.36 7.90 13.66
C GLU A 4 -12.77 8.23 14.18
N GLU A 5 -13.70 8.55 13.30
CA GLU A 5 -15.08 8.90 13.69
C GLU A 5 -15.78 7.72 14.37
N VAL A 6 -15.61 6.52 13.81
CA VAL A 6 -16.21 5.29 14.35
C VAL A 6 -15.57 4.92 15.70
N LEU A 7 -14.24 4.91 15.76
CA LEU A 7 -13.50 4.48 16.95
C LEU A 7 -13.57 5.48 18.11
N ARG A 8 -13.67 6.78 17.81
CA ARG A 8 -13.55 7.82 18.83
C ARG A 8 -14.81 7.98 19.69
N GLY A 9 -15.99 7.72 19.13
CA GLY A 9 -17.26 8.02 19.75
C GLY A 9 -17.46 9.52 20.02
N VAL A 10 -18.35 9.85 20.95
CA VAL A 10 -18.71 11.23 21.30
C VAL A 10 -18.21 11.54 22.70
N LYS A 11 -17.42 12.61 22.84
CA LYS A 11 -16.93 13.05 24.15
C LYS A 11 -18.07 13.62 24.99
N GLY A 12 -18.19 13.15 26.21
CA GLY A 12 -19.03 13.80 27.22
C GLY A 12 -18.36 15.07 27.77
N VAL A 13 -19.18 15.98 28.24
CA VAL A 13 -18.76 17.23 28.87
C VAL A 13 -19.37 17.32 30.25
N LYS A 14 -18.56 17.63 31.25
CA LYS A 14 -19.02 17.91 32.63
C LYS A 14 -18.64 19.33 33.02
N TYR A 15 -19.65 20.10 33.40
CA TYR A 15 -19.47 21.48 33.83
C TYR A 15 -19.30 21.51 35.34
N ARG A 16 -18.14 22.03 35.80
CA ARG A 16 -17.81 22.13 37.22
C ARG A 16 -17.74 23.59 37.66
N GLN A 17 -18.31 23.91 38.83
CA GLN A 17 -18.14 25.21 39.45
C GLN A 17 -16.80 25.30 40.16
N ARG A 18 -16.16 26.47 40.08
CA ARG A 18 -14.94 26.75 40.83
C ARG A 18 -15.09 28.06 41.59
N ASP A 19 -14.54 28.09 42.80
CA ASP A 19 -14.46 29.32 43.58
C ASP A 19 -13.38 30.29 43.04
N LYS A 20 -13.28 31.46 43.69
CA LYS A 20 -12.26 32.49 43.34
C LYS A 20 -10.81 32.03 43.49
N PHE A 21 -10.58 30.93 44.17
CA PHE A 21 -9.26 30.30 44.37
C PHE A 21 -9.05 29.11 43.45
N ASN A 22 -9.92 28.93 42.41
CA ASN A 22 -9.88 27.82 41.46
C ASN A 22 -10.14 26.43 42.05
N LYS A 23 -10.70 26.38 43.28
CA LYS A 23 -11.08 25.11 43.93
C LYS A 23 -12.45 24.66 43.40
N ASP A 24 -12.54 23.35 43.09
CA ASP A 24 -13.80 22.72 42.65
C ASP A 24 -14.82 22.71 43.80
N ILE A 25 -15.99 23.30 43.61
CA ILE A 25 -17.10 23.39 44.57
C ILE A 25 -18.32 22.57 44.15
N GLY A 26 -18.24 21.81 43.05
CA GLY A 26 -19.29 20.90 42.64
C GLY A 26 -19.74 21.03 41.20
N SER A 27 -20.81 20.33 40.86
CA SER A 27 -21.41 20.37 39.51
C SER A 27 -22.15 21.69 39.25
N TYR A 28 -21.98 22.26 38.08
CA TYR A 28 -22.75 23.45 37.70
C TYR A 28 -24.22 23.08 37.47
N LYS A 29 -25.13 23.80 38.13
CA LYS A 29 -26.58 23.57 38.07
C LYS A 29 -26.96 22.10 38.16
N GLU A 30 -26.38 21.38 39.14
CA GLU A 30 -26.64 19.95 39.39
C GLU A 30 -26.38 19.02 38.19
N GLY A 31 -25.50 19.43 37.27
CA GLY A 31 -25.17 18.64 36.08
C GLY A 31 -26.20 18.74 34.94
N LYS A 32 -27.16 19.67 35.01
CA LYS A 32 -28.22 19.80 34.00
C LYS A 32 -27.70 20.02 32.56
N PHE A 33 -26.49 20.51 32.43
CA PHE A 33 -25.85 20.77 31.15
C PHE A 33 -24.76 19.74 30.78
N ASP A 34 -24.55 18.76 31.65
CA ASP A 34 -23.60 17.68 31.39
C ASP A 34 -24.10 16.81 30.25
N THR A 35 -23.20 16.39 29.39
CA THR A 35 -23.46 15.40 28.33
C THR A 35 -22.73 14.11 28.63
N ILE A 36 -23.39 12.99 28.38
CA ILE A 36 -22.80 11.66 28.59
C ILE A 36 -21.87 11.34 27.42
N ALA A 37 -20.71 10.74 27.71
CA ALA A 37 -19.85 10.20 26.68
C ALA A 37 -20.50 8.98 26.00
N VAL A 38 -20.44 8.92 24.69
CA VAL A 38 -20.85 7.75 23.90
C VAL A 38 -19.60 7.03 23.42
N GLN A 39 -19.49 5.75 23.74
CA GLN A 39 -18.34 4.92 23.34
C GLN A 39 -18.33 4.78 21.80
N GLY A 40 -17.14 4.75 21.20
CA GLY A 40 -16.99 4.39 19.81
C GLY A 40 -17.26 2.91 19.55
N GLU A 41 -17.36 2.56 18.30
CA GLU A 41 -17.61 1.18 17.87
C GLU A 41 -16.30 0.45 17.61
N ASP A 42 -16.31 -0.87 17.81
CA ASP A 42 -15.19 -1.74 17.48
C ASP A 42 -15.14 -1.99 15.96
N ILE A 43 -13.94 -2.06 15.42
CA ILE A 43 -13.71 -2.37 14.00
C ILE A 43 -13.03 -3.73 13.91
N LYS A 44 -13.61 -4.62 13.09
CA LYS A 44 -13.00 -5.87 12.71
C LYS A 44 -12.32 -5.71 11.35
N LEU A 45 -11.00 -5.86 11.33
CA LEU A 45 -10.21 -5.85 10.09
C LEU A 45 -10.15 -7.25 9.47
N THR A 46 -9.84 -7.30 8.17
CA THR A 46 -9.61 -8.55 7.42
C THR A 46 -8.18 -9.07 7.56
N ILE A 47 -7.32 -8.33 8.24
CA ILE A 47 -5.91 -8.69 8.45
C ILE A 47 -5.80 -10.00 9.23
N ASP A 48 -5.08 -10.97 8.66
CA ASP A 48 -4.61 -12.16 9.34
C ASP A 48 -3.34 -11.80 10.13
N ILE A 49 -3.43 -11.88 11.47
CA ILE A 49 -2.34 -11.41 12.34
C ILE A 49 -1.07 -12.24 12.17
N ALA A 50 -1.19 -13.55 11.97
CA ALA A 50 -0.03 -14.42 11.80
C ALA A 50 0.68 -14.15 10.46
N LEU A 51 -0.10 -13.90 9.41
CA LEU A 51 0.45 -13.52 8.10
C LEU A 51 1.08 -12.13 8.14
N GLN A 52 0.50 -11.20 8.89
CA GLN A 52 1.05 -9.85 9.09
C GLN A 52 2.40 -9.93 9.81
N GLU A 53 2.48 -10.63 10.94
CA GLU A 53 3.72 -10.82 11.70
C GLU A 53 4.82 -11.47 10.85
N TYR A 54 4.47 -12.51 10.10
CA TYR A 54 5.39 -13.17 9.18
C TYR A 54 5.91 -12.21 8.09
N GLY A 55 5.02 -11.41 7.51
CA GLY A 55 5.39 -10.40 6.52
C GLY A 55 6.33 -9.34 7.09
N GLU A 56 6.09 -8.89 8.32
CA GLU A 56 6.96 -7.91 9.00
C GLU A 56 8.34 -8.51 9.30
N GLU A 57 8.42 -9.77 9.72
CA GLU A 57 9.69 -10.46 9.91
C GLU A 57 10.48 -10.60 8.61
N LEU A 58 9.82 -10.99 7.51
CA LEU A 58 10.43 -11.06 6.19
C LEU A 58 10.99 -9.71 5.71
N MET A 59 10.36 -8.62 6.11
CA MET A 59 10.77 -7.26 5.74
C MET A 59 11.79 -6.64 6.68
N LYS A 60 12.23 -7.34 7.71
CA LYS A 60 13.27 -6.88 8.63
C LYS A 60 14.56 -6.54 7.87
N ASN A 61 15.08 -5.35 8.09
CA ASN A 61 16.27 -4.80 7.40
C ASN A 61 16.12 -4.67 5.86
N LYS A 62 14.89 -4.64 5.36
CA LYS A 62 14.60 -4.42 3.94
C LYS A 62 13.81 -3.13 3.75
N ARG A 63 13.62 -2.73 2.49
CA ARG A 63 12.84 -1.56 2.11
C ARG A 63 11.84 -1.93 1.02
N GLY A 64 10.56 -1.71 1.29
CA GLY A 64 9.48 -2.05 0.36
C GLY A 64 8.16 -2.25 1.08
N GLY A 65 7.25 -2.97 0.45
CA GLY A 65 5.96 -3.36 1.02
C GLY A 65 5.58 -4.78 0.62
N ILE A 66 4.74 -5.41 1.43
CA ILE A 66 4.07 -6.67 1.10
C ILE A 66 2.57 -6.42 1.24
N VAL A 67 1.82 -6.84 0.24
CA VAL A 67 0.35 -6.82 0.26
C VAL A 67 -0.13 -8.20 -0.18
N ALA A 68 -0.97 -8.84 0.64
CA ALA A 68 -1.67 -10.05 0.25
C ALA A 68 -3.18 -9.79 0.22
N ILE A 69 -3.80 -10.16 -0.88
CA ILE A 69 -5.22 -9.92 -1.13
C ILE A 69 -5.89 -11.25 -1.48
N GLU A 70 -7.01 -11.55 -0.84
CA GLU A 70 -7.86 -12.68 -1.23
C GLU A 70 -8.54 -12.36 -2.57
N PRO A 71 -8.24 -13.08 -3.65
CA PRO A 71 -8.69 -12.68 -4.99
C PRO A 71 -10.21 -12.80 -5.19
N LYS A 72 -10.92 -13.61 -4.40
CA LYS A 72 -12.36 -13.78 -4.52
C LYS A 72 -13.15 -12.67 -3.84
N THR A 73 -12.68 -12.18 -2.69
CA THR A 73 -13.41 -11.22 -1.85
C THR A 73 -12.82 -9.81 -1.91
N GLY A 74 -11.56 -9.69 -2.31
CA GLY A 74 -10.80 -8.43 -2.26
C GLY A 74 -10.30 -8.08 -0.85
N GLU A 75 -10.48 -8.97 0.13
CA GLU A 75 -10.02 -8.74 1.49
C GLU A 75 -8.49 -8.65 1.57
N ILE A 76 -8.01 -7.63 2.26
CA ILE A 76 -6.58 -7.47 2.52
C ILE A 76 -6.21 -8.31 3.73
N LEU A 77 -5.41 -9.35 3.51
CA LEU A 77 -4.98 -10.29 4.55
C LEU A 77 -3.70 -9.84 5.24
N THR A 78 -2.83 -9.11 4.55
CA THR A 78 -1.65 -8.47 5.15
C THR A 78 -1.28 -7.21 4.40
N LEU A 79 -0.75 -6.21 5.12
CA LEU A 79 -0.33 -4.94 4.59
C LEU A 79 0.93 -4.48 5.35
N VAL A 80 2.10 -4.75 4.80
CA VAL A 80 3.39 -4.49 5.43
C VAL A 80 4.12 -3.38 4.71
N THR A 81 4.63 -2.42 5.46
CA THR A 81 5.52 -1.36 4.98
C THR A 81 6.83 -1.39 5.75
N ALA A 82 7.95 -1.33 5.04
CA ALA A 82 9.27 -1.30 5.67
C ALA A 82 10.21 -0.25 5.01
N PRO A 83 11.03 0.46 5.80
CA PRO A 83 11.04 0.50 7.26
C PRO A 83 9.74 1.03 7.86
N SER A 84 9.37 0.52 9.02
CA SER A 84 8.21 0.92 9.79
C SER A 84 8.65 1.55 11.12
N TYR A 85 7.72 1.86 11.99
CA TYR A 85 7.95 2.38 13.33
C TYR A 85 6.96 1.78 14.32
N ASP A 86 7.30 1.80 15.61
CA ASP A 86 6.39 1.41 16.67
C ASP A 86 5.36 2.55 16.91
N PRO A 87 4.06 2.32 16.66
CA PRO A 87 3.02 3.33 16.85
C PRO A 87 2.92 3.83 18.30
N SER A 88 3.35 3.04 19.28
CA SER A 88 3.29 3.40 20.70
C SER A 88 4.12 4.65 21.03
N ILE A 89 5.19 4.91 20.28
CA ILE A 89 6.02 6.11 20.46
C ILE A 89 5.29 7.41 20.11
N LEU A 90 4.17 7.33 19.39
CA LEU A 90 3.34 8.47 19.01
C LEU A 90 2.21 8.74 20.02
N VAL A 91 2.31 8.17 21.23
CA VAL A 91 1.36 8.36 22.32
C VAL A 91 2.00 9.17 23.44
N GLY A 92 1.19 9.98 24.17
CA GLY A 92 1.63 10.72 25.34
C GLY A 92 2.41 12.00 25.05
N ARG A 93 3.24 12.44 26.01
CA ARG A 93 3.91 13.74 25.98
C ARG A 93 5.01 13.84 24.94
N GLU A 94 5.68 12.74 24.65
CA GLU A 94 6.80 12.68 23.68
C GLU A 94 6.33 12.60 22.22
N ARG A 95 5.03 12.53 21.97
CA ARG A 95 4.45 12.38 20.62
C ARG A 95 5.05 13.35 19.60
N SER A 96 5.08 14.64 19.92
CA SER A 96 5.54 15.68 18.96
C SER A 96 7.02 15.53 18.63
N ARG A 97 7.84 15.23 19.63
CA ARG A 97 9.28 14.98 19.46
C ARG A 97 9.52 13.76 18.59
N ASN A 98 8.87 12.65 18.91
CA ASN A 98 9.02 11.38 18.18
C ASN A 98 8.51 11.51 16.75
N TYR A 99 7.37 12.18 16.54
CA TYR A 99 6.87 12.45 15.19
C TYR A 99 7.86 13.26 14.37
N THR A 100 8.45 14.31 14.95
CA THR A 100 9.46 15.14 14.27
C THR A 100 10.71 14.32 13.90
N GLN A 101 11.14 13.39 14.75
CA GLN A 101 12.25 12.48 14.44
C GLN A 101 11.92 11.57 13.26
N LEU A 102 10.75 10.91 13.28
CA LEU A 102 10.29 10.05 12.18
C LEU A 102 10.11 10.82 10.86
N TYR A 103 9.59 12.04 10.95
CA TYR A 103 9.36 12.90 9.79
C TYR A 103 10.66 13.36 9.12
N ASN A 104 11.67 13.69 9.93
CA ASN A 104 12.97 14.16 9.45
C ASN A 104 13.91 13.03 8.99
N ASP A 105 13.54 11.76 9.21
CA ASP A 105 14.32 10.64 8.70
C ASP A 105 14.14 10.49 7.18
N SER A 106 14.99 11.19 6.44
CA SER A 106 14.97 11.21 4.97
C SER A 106 15.46 9.90 4.34
N ILE A 107 16.17 9.05 5.10
CA ILE A 107 16.72 7.78 4.63
C ILE A 107 15.68 6.67 4.78
N ALA A 108 15.26 6.38 6.00
CA ALA A 108 14.28 5.32 6.26
C ALA A 108 12.87 5.71 5.79
N LYS A 109 12.48 6.99 5.97
CA LYS A 109 11.13 7.50 5.71
C LYS A 109 10.05 6.60 6.31
N PRO A 110 10.07 6.38 7.63
CA PRO A 110 9.20 5.38 8.25
C PRO A 110 7.71 5.75 8.21
N LEU A 111 7.39 7.04 8.05
CA LEU A 111 6.00 7.51 7.90
C LEU A 111 5.45 7.34 6.48
N PHE A 112 6.29 6.97 5.51
CA PHE A 112 5.86 6.74 4.13
C PHE A 112 5.39 5.30 3.96
N ASP A 113 4.08 5.12 3.78
CA ASP A 113 3.50 3.81 3.53
C ASP A 113 3.80 3.33 2.10
N ARG A 114 4.80 2.45 1.98
CA ARG A 114 5.25 1.92 0.69
C ARG A 114 4.30 0.90 0.08
N ALA A 115 3.50 0.25 0.90
CA ALA A 115 2.52 -0.72 0.42
C ALA A 115 1.33 -0.03 -0.27
N LEU A 116 0.95 1.17 0.20
CA LEU A 116 -0.16 1.95 -0.35
C LEU A 116 0.27 3.04 -1.33
N LEU A 117 1.39 3.71 -1.07
CA LEU A 117 1.81 4.92 -1.77
C LEU A 117 3.07 4.73 -2.62
N GLY A 118 3.67 3.53 -2.58
CA GLY A 118 4.89 3.26 -3.31
C GLY A 118 4.62 3.05 -4.80
N GLU A 119 5.23 3.88 -5.63
CA GLU A 119 5.21 3.73 -7.08
C GLU A 119 6.48 2.99 -7.52
N PHE A 120 6.33 1.70 -7.82
CA PHE A 120 7.44 0.85 -8.24
C PHE A 120 7.19 0.32 -9.65
N PRO A 121 8.25 0.23 -10.50
CA PRO A 121 8.12 -0.47 -11.76
C PRO A 121 7.68 -1.92 -11.53
N PRO A 122 6.57 -2.37 -12.15
CA PRO A 122 6.02 -3.70 -11.88
C PRO A 122 6.90 -4.84 -12.40
N GLY A 123 7.79 -4.55 -13.35
CA GLY A 123 8.68 -5.54 -13.95
C GLY A 123 7.94 -6.58 -14.81
N SER A 124 8.59 -7.81 -14.99
CA SER A 124 8.06 -8.87 -15.86
C SER A 124 6.67 -9.40 -15.52
N PRO A 125 6.17 -9.38 -14.28
CA PRO A 125 4.77 -9.73 -14.00
C PRO A 125 3.75 -8.94 -14.81
N PHE A 126 4.06 -7.71 -15.17
CA PHE A 126 3.19 -6.86 -16.00
C PHE A 126 3.02 -7.38 -17.44
N LYS A 127 3.91 -8.23 -17.94
CA LYS A 127 3.81 -8.85 -19.24
C LYS A 127 2.56 -9.71 -19.41
N ILE A 128 2.11 -10.36 -18.33
CA ILE A 128 0.87 -11.15 -18.34
C ILE A 128 -0.31 -10.23 -18.65
N LEU A 129 -0.39 -9.07 -17.99
CA LEU A 129 -1.43 -8.08 -18.25
C LEU A 129 -1.33 -7.55 -19.69
N THR A 130 -0.13 -7.21 -20.17
CA THR A 130 0.10 -6.77 -21.55
C THR A 130 -0.39 -7.82 -22.56
N GLY A 131 -0.10 -9.10 -22.32
CA GLY A 131 -0.56 -10.19 -23.17
C GLY A 131 -2.07 -10.34 -23.19
N LEU A 132 -2.72 -10.27 -22.01
CA LEU A 132 -4.17 -10.34 -21.89
C LEU A 132 -4.87 -9.20 -22.63
N VAL A 133 -4.39 -7.97 -22.46
CA VAL A 133 -4.95 -6.80 -23.18
C VAL A 133 -4.76 -6.96 -24.68
N ALA A 134 -3.58 -7.34 -25.16
CA ALA A 134 -3.32 -7.51 -26.57
C ALA A 134 -4.17 -8.62 -27.23
N LEU A 135 -4.46 -9.70 -26.50
CA LEU A 135 -5.40 -10.76 -26.91
C LEU A 135 -6.84 -10.23 -26.95
N GLN A 136 -7.26 -9.48 -25.94
CA GLN A 136 -8.61 -8.92 -25.85
C GLN A 136 -8.89 -7.92 -26.97
N GLU A 137 -7.91 -7.08 -27.32
CA GLU A 137 -7.98 -6.13 -28.44
C GLU A 137 -7.82 -6.83 -29.80
N GLY A 138 -7.52 -8.12 -29.82
CA GLY A 138 -7.36 -8.89 -31.07
C GLY A 138 -6.14 -8.50 -31.90
N VAL A 139 -5.18 -7.76 -31.33
CA VAL A 139 -3.95 -7.35 -32.01
C VAL A 139 -2.90 -8.45 -32.05
N ILE A 140 -3.04 -9.46 -31.21
CA ILE A 140 -2.30 -10.71 -31.25
C ILE A 140 -3.24 -11.89 -31.00
N ASP A 141 -2.79 -13.08 -31.39
CA ASP A 141 -3.33 -14.38 -31.02
C ASP A 141 -2.23 -15.27 -30.40
N GLU A 142 -2.58 -16.50 -30.02
CA GLU A 142 -1.62 -17.43 -29.43
C GLU A 142 -0.49 -17.83 -30.39
N GLN A 143 -0.73 -17.75 -31.73
CA GLN A 143 0.22 -18.11 -32.79
C GLN A 143 1.03 -16.92 -33.30
N THR A 144 0.66 -15.72 -32.88
CA THR A 144 1.39 -14.50 -33.27
C THR A 144 2.84 -14.59 -32.87
N THR A 145 3.75 -14.47 -33.84
CA THR A 145 5.18 -14.71 -33.65
C THR A 145 5.98 -13.42 -33.85
N PHE A 146 6.83 -13.09 -32.91
CA PHE A 146 7.84 -12.03 -33.03
C PHE A 146 9.25 -12.62 -32.89
N TYR A 147 10.15 -12.17 -33.72
CA TYR A 147 11.54 -12.62 -33.67
C TYR A 147 12.35 -11.77 -32.71
N CYS A 148 12.89 -12.42 -31.67
CA CYS A 148 13.75 -11.77 -30.70
C CYS A 148 15.22 -11.80 -31.15
N ASN A 149 15.82 -10.65 -31.30
CA ASN A 149 17.24 -10.49 -31.52
C ASN A 149 17.93 -9.89 -30.29
N HIS A 150 17.92 -10.67 -29.21
CA HIS A 150 18.50 -10.32 -27.90
C HIS A 150 17.95 -9.05 -27.26
N GLY A 151 16.86 -8.48 -27.75
CA GLY A 151 16.22 -7.34 -27.14
C GLY A 151 15.24 -6.58 -28.03
N PHE A 152 14.65 -5.55 -27.44
CA PHE A 152 13.64 -4.69 -28.04
C PHE A 152 14.11 -3.23 -28.05
N SER A 153 14.07 -2.58 -29.22
CA SER A 153 14.34 -1.16 -29.37
C SER A 153 13.03 -0.37 -29.33
N TYR A 154 12.93 0.62 -28.44
CA TYR A 154 11.73 1.44 -28.30
C TYR A 154 11.96 2.93 -28.59
N GLY A 155 12.90 3.19 -29.48
CA GLY A 155 13.18 4.53 -30.01
C GLY A 155 14.24 5.32 -29.24
N ARG A 156 14.73 6.41 -29.85
CA ARG A 156 15.74 7.33 -29.29
C ARG A 156 17.00 6.63 -28.76
N GLY A 157 17.43 5.52 -29.39
CA GLY A 157 18.59 4.75 -28.96
C GLY A 157 18.40 3.92 -27.68
N ARG A 158 17.17 3.82 -27.17
CA ARG A 158 16.85 3.02 -25.98
C ARG A 158 16.62 1.56 -26.38
N PHE A 159 17.25 0.66 -25.64
CA PHE A 159 17.21 -0.77 -25.91
C PHE A 159 17.00 -1.56 -24.60
N MET A 160 16.03 -2.45 -24.61
CA MET A 160 15.71 -3.36 -23.52
C MET A 160 16.27 -4.75 -23.87
N ARG A 161 17.28 -5.22 -23.15
CA ARG A 161 17.91 -6.51 -23.39
C ARG A 161 16.95 -7.68 -23.12
N CYS A 162 17.11 -8.76 -23.90
CA CYS A 162 16.46 -10.05 -23.70
C CYS A 162 17.52 -11.11 -23.42
N HIS A 163 17.16 -12.12 -22.63
CA HIS A 163 18.03 -13.25 -22.37
C HIS A 163 18.02 -14.30 -23.49
N GLY A 164 16.94 -14.33 -24.28
CA GLY A 164 16.73 -15.26 -25.38
C GLY A 164 16.88 -14.62 -26.76
N SER A 165 16.83 -15.46 -27.80
CA SER A 165 16.78 -15.08 -29.20
C SER A 165 15.91 -16.06 -29.99
N GLY A 166 15.53 -15.70 -31.23
CA GLY A 166 14.71 -16.54 -32.10
C GLY A 166 13.22 -16.19 -32.03
N PRO A 167 12.38 -17.03 -32.68
CA PRO A 167 10.95 -16.78 -32.76
C PRO A 167 10.27 -17.07 -31.41
N HIS A 168 9.41 -16.15 -30.98
CA HIS A 168 8.60 -16.28 -29.78
C HIS A 168 7.14 -16.10 -30.12
N GLN A 169 6.31 -17.02 -29.69
CA GLN A 169 4.85 -16.93 -29.57
C GLN A 169 4.45 -16.59 -28.14
N LEU A 170 3.18 -16.40 -27.86
CA LEU A 170 2.69 -15.96 -26.56
C LEU A 170 3.20 -16.85 -25.40
N TYR A 171 3.07 -18.15 -25.53
CA TYR A 171 3.42 -19.11 -24.47
C TYR A 171 4.92 -19.07 -24.13
N ASN A 172 5.79 -19.22 -25.13
CA ASN A 172 7.23 -19.16 -24.87
C ASN A 172 7.73 -17.73 -24.61
N GLY A 173 7.02 -16.73 -25.09
CA GLY A 173 7.24 -15.32 -24.71
C GLY A 173 7.05 -15.09 -23.21
N ILE A 174 6.01 -15.68 -22.62
CA ILE A 174 5.75 -15.65 -21.16
C ILE A 174 6.82 -16.44 -20.42
N SER A 175 7.01 -17.73 -20.77
CA SER A 175 7.91 -18.63 -20.04
C SER A 175 9.37 -18.19 -20.04
N GLN A 176 9.83 -17.56 -21.13
CA GLN A 176 11.16 -17.01 -21.27
C GLN A 176 11.23 -15.52 -20.92
N SER A 177 10.12 -14.92 -20.54
CA SER A 177 10.02 -13.50 -20.21
C SER A 177 10.59 -12.57 -21.31
N CYS A 178 10.22 -12.83 -22.56
CA CYS A 178 10.79 -12.15 -23.72
C CYS A 178 10.35 -10.69 -23.80
N ASN A 179 11.28 -9.76 -23.64
CA ASN A 179 10.99 -8.32 -23.74
C ASN A 179 10.62 -7.90 -25.17
N THR A 180 11.20 -8.56 -26.19
CA THR A 180 10.86 -8.28 -27.60
C THR A 180 9.42 -8.64 -27.90
N TYR A 181 8.95 -9.81 -27.46
CA TYR A 181 7.57 -10.22 -27.68
C TYR A 181 6.59 -9.22 -27.10
N PHE A 182 6.73 -8.93 -25.81
CA PHE A 182 5.80 -8.03 -25.11
C PHE A 182 5.96 -6.56 -25.48
N GLY A 183 7.16 -6.14 -25.90
CA GLY A 183 7.35 -4.81 -26.47
C GLY A 183 6.60 -4.60 -27.78
N ASN A 184 6.64 -5.60 -28.69
CA ASN A 184 5.85 -5.55 -29.93
C ASN A 184 4.35 -5.64 -29.67
N ALA A 185 3.90 -6.57 -28.81
CA ALA A 185 2.50 -6.69 -28.42
C ALA A 185 1.96 -5.36 -27.85
N PHE A 186 2.71 -4.73 -26.94
CA PHE A 186 2.36 -3.42 -26.40
C PHE A 186 2.25 -2.35 -27.48
N MET A 187 3.21 -2.27 -28.39
CA MET A 187 3.18 -1.27 -29.48
C MET A 187 1.99 -1.47 -30.40
N LEU A 188 1.57 -2.70 -30.66
CA LEU A 188 0.35 -2.98 -31.46
C LEU A 188 -0.93 -2.58 -30.70
N THR A 189 -0.93 -2.67 -29.37
CA THR A 189 -2.11 -2.31 -28.55
C THR A 189 -2.34 -0.79 -28.48
N ILE A 190 -1.27 0.02 -28.56
CA ILE A 190 -1.36 1.48 -28.40
C ILE A 190 -1.42 2.26 -29.73
N ASN A 191 -1.21 1.60 -30.88
CA ASN A 191 -1.30 2.20 -32.22
C ASN A 191 -2.64 1.86 -32.88
#